data_dfc132e4f1ed99c19555e633ff1763c5
#
_entry.id   dfc132e4f1ed99c19555e633ff1763c5
#
_cell.length_a   1.000
_cell.length_b   1.000
_cell.length_c   1.000
_cell.angle_alpha   90.00
_cell.angle_beta   90.00
_cell.angle_gamma   90.00
#
_symmetry.space_group_name_H-M   'P 1'
#
loop_
_entity.id
_entity.type
_entity.pdbx_description
1 polymer ?
#
loop_
_entity_poly.entity_id
_entity_poly.type
_entity_poly.pdbx_seq_one_letter_code
_entity_poly.pdbx_strand_id
1 'polypeptide(L)'
;MNPENHPHSDEPTLRPHIYDGIQEYDQKLPNWWLFTFYIAIAWFIFHWLAYYQFKIISSDQEEISSAMEKIEAARNKDFDAMTNEKFWAMSRDPAVVRAGEATYKSTCIACHGADMMGKKTNPILPGLALADQEWKYGHNPIEILGVVRKGSPDLTKGMPAWEQQLGSRRVIEAVAFIFSKHKEGEPFVFASDMSGAPPAQAATPVKPTVGSN
;
A
#
# COMPACT_ATOMS: atom_id res chain seq x y z
N MET A 1 71.92 -47.67 -16.71
CA MET A 1 70.54 -48.04 -16.75
C MET A 1 69.83 -47.33 -15.62
N ASN A 2 69.15 -46.25 -15.85
CA ASN A 2 68.49 -45.46 -14.84
C ASN A 2 66.93 -45.70 -15.04
N PRO A 3 66.34 -46.43 -14.10
CA PRO A 3 64.88 -46.65 -14.17
C PRO A 3 64.24 -45.49 -13.35
N GLU A 4 63.35 -44.85 -13.91
CA GLU A 4 62.27 -44.08 -13.25
C GLU A 4 62.02 -42.72 -13.92
N ASN A 5 61.71 -42.85 -15.22
CA ASN A 5 60.92 -41.83 -15.81
C ASN A 5 59.48 -42.39 -15.97
N HIS A 6 58.75 -42.44 -14.86
CA HIS A 6 57.30 -42.70 -14.92
C HIS A 6 56.66 -41.44 -15.49
N PRO A 7 56.00 -41.54 -16.65
CA PRO A 7 55.12 -40.48 -17.07
C PRO A 7 54.03 -40.38 -15.99
N HIS A 8 53.86 -39.15 -15.46
CA HIS A 8 52.68 -38.85 -14.66
C HIS A 8 51.48 -39.21 -15.53
N SER A 9 50.90 -40.36 -15.26
CA SER A 9 49.63 -40.71 -15.84
C SER A 9 48.60 -39.80 -15.21
N ASP A 10 48.13 -38.80 -15.97
CA ASP A 10 47.00 -37.95 -15.59
C ASP A 10 45.68 -38.76 -15.58
N GLU A 11 45.74 -40.09 -15.53
CA GLU A 11 44.57 -40.93 -15.38
C GLU A 11 44.00 -40.83 -13.98
N PRO A 12 42.71 -40.48 -13.85
CA PRO A 12 42.06 -40.39 -12.57
C PRO A 12 42.02 -41.76 -11.89
N THR A 13 42.47 -41.84 -10.65
CA THR A 13 42.42 -43.07 -9.84
C THR A 13 41.08 -43.23 -9.19
N LEU A 14 40.56 -44.46 -9.13
CA LEU A 14 39.31 -44.77 -8.43
C LEU A 14 39.54 -44.79 -6.93
N ARG A 15 38.65 -44.18 -6.16
CA ARG A 15 38.65 -44.26 -4.70
C ARG A 15 38.31 -45.68 -4.24
N PRO A 16 38.87 -46.17 -3.12
CA PRO A 16 38.64 -47.53 -2.64
C PRO A 16 37.23 -47.76 -2.10
N HIS A 17 36.44 -46.72 -1.88
CA HIS A 17 35.09 -46.79 -1.33
C HIS A 17 34.04 -46.92 -2.44
N ILE A 18 33.06 -47.81 -2.23
CA ILE A 18 31.90 -48.00 -3.10
C ILE A 18 30.65 -47.67 -2.28
N TYR A 19 29.86 -46.75 -2.75
CA TYR A 19 28.57 -46.37 -2.14
C TYR A 19 27.46 -46.80 -3.12
N ASP A 20 26.58 -47.67 -2.69
CA ASP A 20 25.43 -48.16 -3.49
C ASP A 20 25.80 -48.63 -4.91
N GLY A 21 26.99 -49.24 -5.06
CA GLY A 21 27.48 -49.73 -6.36
C GLY A 21 28.16 -48.64 -7.21
N ILE A 22 28.28 -47.43 -6.74
CA ILE A 22 28.95 -46.32 -7.43
C ILE A 22 30.33 -46.06 -6.83
N GLN A 23 31.32 -46.04 -7.68
CA GLN A 23 32.69 -45.77 -7.34
C GLN A 23 33.13 -44.42 -7.92
N GLU A 24 33.72 -43.56 -7.09
CA GLU A 24 34.14 -42.22 -7.45
C GLU A 24 35.59 -42.17 -7.90
N TYR A 25 35.90 -41.25 -8.82
CA TYR A 25 37.27 -40.94 -9.19
C TYR A 25 37.90 -39.95 -8.18
N ASP A 26 39.14 -40.15 -7.82
CA ASP A 26 39.92 -39.23 -6.99
C ASP A 26 40.54 -38.15 -7.89
N GLN A 27 39.80 -37.10 -8.15
CA GLN A 27 40.24 -35.96 -8.96
C GLN A 27 40.38 -34.70 -8.14
N LYS A 28 41.46 -33.98 -8.36
CA LYS A 28 41.66 -32.67 -7.77
C LYS A 28 40.76 -31.66 -8.46
N LEU A 29 40.18 -30.76 -7.68
CA LEU A 29 39.41 -29.65 -8.21
C LEU A 29 40.30 -28.78 -9.12
N PRO A 30 39.78 -28.35 -10.30
CA PRO A 30 40.52 -27.45 -11.18
C PRO A 30 40.87 -26.13 -10.49
N ASN A 31 42.08 -25.63 -10.70
CA ASN A 31 42.54 -24.39 -10.08
C ASN A 31 41.67 -23.18 -10.45
N TRP A 32 41.13 -23.15 -11.67
CA TRP A 32 40.25 -22.08 -12.09
C TRP A 32 38.95 -22.07 -11.24
N TRP A 33 38.44 -23.27 -10.90
CA TRP A 33 37.23 -23.40 -10.06
C TRP A 33 37.49 -22.89 -8.64
N LEU A 34 38.61 -23.27 -8.05
CA LEU A 34 39.04 -22.77 -6.73
C LEU A 34 39.20 -21.24 -6.73
N PHE A 35 39.76 -20.69 -7.81
CA PHE A 35 39.96 -19.27 -7.95
C PHE A 35 38.62 -18.52 -8.00
N THR A 36 37.68 -19.00 -8.80
CA THR A 36 36.33 -18.40 -8.84
C THR A 36 35.58 -18.50 -7.52
N PHE A 37 35.77 -19.62 -6.80
CA PHE A 37 35.17 -19.82 -5.49
C PHE A 37 35.72 -18.80 -4.46
N TYR A 38 37.03 -18.62 -4.38
CA TYR A 38 37.59 -17.63 -3.49
C TYR A 38 37.25 -16.19 -3.84
N ILE A 39 37.16 -15.85 -5.13
CA ILE A 39 36.67 -14.55 -5.56
C ILE A 39 35.20 -14.34 -5.11
N ALA A 40 34.35 -15.34 -5.23
CA ALA A 40 32.97 -15.25 -4.79
C ALA A 40 32.86 -15.02 -3.29
N ILE A 41 33.70 -15.70 -2.49
CA ILE A 41 33.74 -15.47 -1.03
C ILE A 41 34.24 -14.05 -0.71
N ALA A 42 35.30 -13.58 -1.34
CA ALA A 42 35.79 -12.23 -1.13
C ALA A 42 34.79 -11.17 -1.52
N TRP A 43 34.06 -11.37 -2.65
CA TRP A 43 32.98 -10.51 -3.11
C TRP A 43 31.83 -10.50 -2.12
N PHE A 44 31.43 -11.66 -1.61
CA PHE A 44 30.36 -11.76 -0.61
C PHE A 44 30.70 -10.97 0.65
N ILE A 45 31.92 -11.15 1.19
CA ILE A 45 32.38 -10.43 2.39
C ILE A 45 32.39 -8.92 2.13
N PHE A 46 32.95 -8.50 0.98
CA PHE A 46 32.97 -7.09 0.60
C PHE A 46 31.56 -6.50 0.51
N HIS A 47 30.66 -7.20 -0.19
CA HIS A 47 29.27 -6.76 -0.36
C HIS A 47 28.53 -6.70 0.98
N TRP A 48 28.73 -7.71 1.82
CA TRP A 48 28.12 -7.75 3.15
C TRP A 48 28.60 -6.57 4.03
N LEU A 49 29.89 -6.29 4.05
CA LEU A 49 30.45 -5.14 4.77
C LEU A 49 29.93 -3.81 4.20
N ALA A 50 29.91 -3.65 2.88
CA ALA A 50 29.44 -2.44 2.23
C ALA A 50 27.95 -2.17 2.51
N TYR A 51 27.13 -3.22 2.55
CA TYR A 51 25.70 -3.11 2.81
C TYR A 51 25.38 -2.90 4.30
N TYR A 52 25.92 -3.76 5.18
CA TYR A 52 25.49 -3.75 6.59
C TYR A 52 26.33 -2.82 7.49
N GLN A 53 27.64 -2.71 7.26
CA GLN A 53 28.51 -1.93 8.14
C GLN A 53 28.71 -0.51 7.64
N PHE A 54 29.02 -0.35 6.38
CA PHE A 54 29.35 0.96 5.84
C PHE A 54 28.15 1.69 5.23
N LYS A 55 27.02 1.00 5.05
CA LYS A 55 25.80 1.57 4.43
C LYS A 55 26.08 2.36 3.14
N ILE A 56 27.08 1.94 2.38
CA ILE A 56 27.46 2.57 1.10
C ILE A 56 26.39 2.29 0.02
N ILE A 57 25.76 1.13 0.15
CA ILE A 57 24.67 0.71 -0.73
C ILE A 57 23.38 0.97 0.04
N SER A 58 22.49 1.78 -0.54
CA SER A 58 21.16 2.03 0.03
C SER A 58 20.39 0.70 0.17
N SER A 59 19.72 0.51 1.29
CA SER A 59 18.86 -0.67 1.43
C SER A 59 17.63 -0.52 0.54
N ASP A 60 17.16 -1.63 -0.03
CA ASP A 60 15.92 -1.66 -0.82
C ASP A 60 14.75 -1.06 -0.03
N GLN A 61 14.77 -1.23 1.30
CA GLN A 61 13.76 -0.66 2.19
C GLN A 61 13.79 0.88 2.21
N GLU A 62 14.97 1.51 2.19
CA GLU A 62 15.11 2.96 2.17
C GLU A 62 14.67 3.53 0.81
N GLU A 63 15.01 2.86 -0.27
CA GLU A 63 14.58 3.25 -1.61
C GLU A 63 13.06 3.13 -1.77
N ILE A 64 12.47 2.01 -1.34
CA ILE A 64 11.02 1.79 -1.36
C ILE A 64 10.32 2.83 -0.48
N SER A 65 10.81 3.08 0.74
CA SER A 65 10.19 4.06 1.64
C SER A 65 10.22 5.47 1.06
N SER A 66 11.34 5.87 0.45
CA SER A 66 11.46 7.18 -0.20
C SER A 66 10.55 7.32 -1.44
N ALA A 67 10.42 6.24 -2.21
CA ALA A 67 9.50 6.20 -3.35
C ALA A 67 8.04 6.27 -2.89
N MET A 68 7.68 5.53 -1.85
CA MET A 68 6.34 5.57 -1.25
C MET A 68 6.01 6.95 -0.69
N GLU A 69 6.95 7.59 0.01
CA GLU A 69 6.77 8.95 0.54
C GLU A 69 6.49 9.97 -0.57
N LYS A 70 7.21 9.89 -1.69
CA LYS A 70 6.96 10.75 -2.86
C LYS A 70 5.58 10.53 -3.47
N ILE A 71 5.14 9.28 -3.57
CA ILE A 71 3.81 8.93 -4.08
C ILE A 71 2.73 9.46 -3.13
N GLU A 72 2.90 9.26 -1.82
CA GLU A 72 1.97 9.76 -0.82
C GLU A 72 1.92 11.29 -0.78
N ALA A 73 3.06 11.96 -0.87
CA ALA A 73 3.12 13.42 -0.94
C ALA A 73 2.39 13.96 -2.18
N ALA A 74 2.60 13.33 -3.35
CA ALA A 74 1.91 13.71 -4.58
C ALA A 74 0.40 13.50 -4.46
N ARG A 75 -0.04 12.38 -3.87
CA ARG A 75 -1.44 12.05 -3.64
C ARG A 75 -2.09 12.99 -2.63
N ASN A 76 -1.42 13.29 -1.52
CA ASN A 76 -1.93 14.20 -0.51
C ASN A 76 -2.10 15.62 -1.04
N LYS A 77 -1.24 16.07 -1.95
CA LYS A 77 -1.35 17.38 -2.58
C LYS A 77 -2.71 17.62 -3.23
N ASP A 78 -3.26 16.62 -3.89
CA ASP A 78 -4.59 16.72 -4.52
C ASP A 78 -5.69 16.92 -3.47
N PHE A 79 -5.56 16.24 -2.32
CA PHE A 79 -6.53 16.33 -1.24
C PHE A 79 -6.38 17.59 -0.40
N ASP A 80 -5.14 18.05 -0.14
CA ASP A 80 -4.86 19.26 0.62
C ASP A 80 -5.34 20.52 -0.13
N ALA A 81 -5.46 20.44 -1.45
CA ALA A 81 -6.01 21.49 -2.28
C ALA A 81 -7.55 21.53 -2.28
N MET A 82 -8.22 20.59 -1.59
CA MET A 82 -9.69 20.54 -1.55
C MET A 82 -10.22 21.32 -0.35
N THR A 83 -11.23 22.12 -0.61
CA THR A 83 -12.03 22.86 0.41
C THR A 83 -13.50 22.51 0.29
N ASN A 84 -14.28 22.80 1.32
CA ASN A 84 -15.73 22.55 1.28
C ASN A 84 -16.40 23.30 0.13
N GLU A 85 -16.03 24.56 -0.10
CA GLU A 85 -16.56 25.40 -1.19
C GLU A 85 -16.25 24.79 -2.55
N LYS A 86 -15.04 24.27 -2.71
CA LYS A 86 -14.63 23.61 -3.96
C LYS A 86 -15.42 22.34 -4.21
N PHE A 87 -15.71 21.55 -3.17
CA PHE A 87 -16.59 20.39 -3.30
C PHE A 87 -18.02 20.77 -3.68
N TRP A 88 -18.56 21.82 -3.07
CA TRP A 88 -19.89 22.30 -3.45
C TRP A 88 -19.93 22.77 -4.91
N ALA A 89 -18.90 23.47 -5.38
CA ALA A 89 -18.78 23.83 -6.78
C ALA A 89 -18.71 22.59 -7.69
N MET A 90 -17.87 21.60 -7.34
CA MET A 90 -17.73 20.34 -8.08
C MET A 90 -19.02 19.51 -8.09
N SER A 91 -19.81 19.53 -7.01
CA SER A 91 -21.08 18.82 -6.92
C SER A 91 -22.17 19.41 -7.85
N ARG A 92 -21.93 20.59 -8.43
CA ARG A 92 -22.79 21.23 -9.43
C ARG A 92 -22.26 21.11 -10.86
N ASP A 93 -21.04 20.60 -11.03
CA ASP A 93 -20.48 20.34 -12.37
C ASP A 93 -21.00 18.99 -12.91
N PRO A 94 -21.76 19.01 -14.04
CA PRO A 94 -22.34 17.79 -14.61
C PRO A 94 -21.29 16.77 -15.06
N ALA A 95 -20.08 17.19 -15.41
CA ALA A 95 -19.02 16.28 -15.83
C ALA A 95 -18.45 15.51 -14.63
N VAL A 96 -18.18 16.22 -13.54
CA VAL A 96 -17.69 15.64 -12.28
C VAL A 96 -18.74 14.71 -11.67
N VAL A 97 -20.01 15.16 -11.64
CA VAL A 97 -21.13 14.38 -11.09
C VAL A 97 -21.30 13.06 -11.86
N ARG A 98 -21.22 13.07 -13.20
CA ARG A 98 -21.29 11.85 -14.01
C ARG A 98 -20.13 10.89 -13.75
N ALA A 99 -18.93 11.40 -13.62
CA ALA A 99 -17.76 10.59 -13.30
C ALA A 99 -17.88 9.97 -11.89
N GLY A 100 -18.34 10.76 -10.92
CA GLY A 100 -18.62 10.29 -9.56
C GLY A 100 -19.74 9.26 -9.51
N GLU A 101 -20.81 9.45 -10.28
CA GLU A 101 -21.92 8.50 -10.42
C GLU A 101 -21.42 7.15 -10.97
N ALA A 102 -20.57 7.17 -11.99
CA ALA A 102 -19.97 5.94 -12.53
C ALA A 102 -19.14 5.19 -11.47
N THR A 103 -18.36 5.92 -10.67
CA THR A 103 -17.60 5.35 -9.55
C THR A 103 -18.54 4.81 -8.47
N TYR A 104 -19.60 5.54 -8.12
CA TYR A 104 -20.60 5.10 -7.16
C TYR A 104 -21.26 3.78 -7.60
N LYS A 105 -21.72 3.70 -8.85
CA LYS A 105 -22.37 2.52 -9.42
C LYS A 105 -21.45 1.29 -9.46
N SER A 106 -20.17 1.48 -9.66
CA SER A 106 -19.22 0.36 -9.75
C SER A 106 -18.73 -0.14 -8.39
N THR A 107 -18.72 0.72 -7.37
CA THR A 107 -18.03 0.42 -6.10
C THR A 107 -18.92 0.58 -4.87
N CYS A 108 -19.67 1.68 -4.77
CA CYS A 108 -20.37 2.06 -3.54
C CYS A 108 -21.77 1.44 -3.42
N ILE A 109 -22.41 1.16 -4.55
CA ILE A 109 -23.79 0.66 -4.64
C ILE A 109 -23.99 -0.67 -3.89
N ALA A 110 -22.95 -1.53 -3.83
CA ALA A 110 -23.03 -2.83 -3.17
C ALA A 110 -23.35 -2.72 -1.68
N CYS A 111 -22.95 -1.62 -1.05
CA CYS A 111 -23.18 -1.36 0.38
C CYS A 111 -24.26 -0.28 0.61
N HIS A 112 -24.28 0.77 -0.22
CA HIS A 112 -25.14 1.94 -0.01
C HIS A 112 -26.44 1.93 -0.81
N GLY A 113 -26.64 0.92 -1.67
CA GLY A 113 -27.85 0.79 -2.50
C GLY A 113 -27.88 1.73 -3.70
N ALA A 114 -28.75 1.44 -4.66
CA ALA A 114 -28.94 2.27 -5.85
C ALA A 114 -29.63 3.61 -5.55
N ASP A 115 -30.45 3.61 -4.52
CA ASP A 115 -31.19 4.77 -3.99
C ASP A 115 -30.38 5.62 -3.01
N MET A 116 -29.12 5.22 -2.70
CA MET A 116 -28.24 5.84 -1.73
C MET A 116 -28.78 5.84 -0.28
N MET A 117 -29.79 5.01 0.02
CA MET A 117 -30.41 4.93 1.34
C MET A 117 -29.88 3.76 2.19
N GLY A 118 -29.11 2.87 1.58
CA GLY A 118 -28.43 1.76 2.26
C GLY A 118 -29.37 0.94 3.16
N LYS A 119 -28.96 0.68 4.38
CA LYS A 119 -29.74 -0.12 5.34
C LYS A 119 -31.09 0.50 5.74
N LYS A 120 -31.32 1.78 5.46
CA LYS A 120 -32.57 2.47 5.79
C LYS A 120 -33.73 1.95 4.94
N THR A 121 -33.47 1.66 3.66
CA THR A 121 -34.46 1.06 2.73
C THR A 121 -34.29 -0.45 2.58
N ASN A 122 -33.06 -0.95 2.69
CA ASN A 122 -32.77 -2.39 2.63
C ASN A 122 -31.90 -2.82 3.82
N PRO A 123 -32.48 -3.45 4.88
CA PRO A 123 -31.73 -3.86 6.07
C PRO A 123 -30.60 -4.87 5.83
N ILE A 124 -30.55 -5.53 4.67
CA ILE A 124 -29.48 -6.47 4.30
C ILE A 124 -28.19 -5.71 3.93
N LEU A 125 -28.31 -4.47 3.45
CA LEU A 125 -27.17 -3.65 3.07
C LEU A 125 -26.44 -3.14 4.32
N PRO A 126 -25.10 -3.24 4.37
CA PRO A 126 -24.32 -2.78 5.52
C PRO A 126 -24.12 -1.25 5.54
N GLY A 127 -24.25 -0.59 4.40
CA GLY A 127 -24.00 0.83 4.26
C GLY A 127 -25.05 1.72 4.89
N LEU A 128 -24.62 2.88 5.40
CA LEU A 128 -25.51 3.93 5.88
C LEU A 128 -26.16 4.67 4.71
N ALA A 129 -27.27 5.35 4.98
CA ALA A 129 -27.86 6.28 4.01
C ALA A 129 -26.87 7.41 3.69
N LEU A 130 -26.83 7.82 2.44
CA LEU A 130 -25.98 8.90 1.92
C LEU A 130 -26.78 10.03 1.28
N ALA A 131 -28.09 9.81 1.06
CA ALA A 131 -28.97 10.78 0.45
C ALA A 131 -29.97 11.43 1.47
N ASP A 132 -29.81 11.10 2.74
CA ASP A 132 -30.55 11.73 3.84
C ASP A 132 -29.68 12.72 4.62
N GLN A 133 -30.27 13.37 5.62
CA GLN A 133 -29.60 14.35 6.46
C GLN A 133 -28.95 13.76 7.71
N GLU A 134 -29.05 12.43 7.93
CA GLU A 134 -28.51 11.75 9.11
C GLU A 134 -27.12 11.19 8.83
N TRP A 135 -26.09 11.81 9.36
CA TRP A 135 -24.71 11.42 9.15
C TRP A 135 -24.03 10.92 10.44
N LYS A 136 -23.20 9.90 10.32
CA LYS A 136 -22.47 9.31 11.46
C LYS A 136 -21.09 9.89 11.64
N TYR A 137 -20.38 10.13 10.53
CA TYR A 137 -18.96 10.44 10.51
C TYR A 137 -18.67 11.76 9.81
N GLY A 138 -19.17 12.84 10.35
CA GLY A 138 -18.97 14.15 9.75
C GLY A 138 -20.21 14.69 9.01
N HIS A 139 -20.20 15.97 8.72
CA HIS A 139 -21.34 16.69 8.15
C HIS A 139 -20.94 17.64 7.00
N ASN A 140 -19.67 17.68 6.65
CA ASN A 140 -19.17 18.49 5.55
C ASN A 140 -18.38 17.68 4.55
N PRO A 141 -18.20 18.16 3.30
CA PRO A 141 -17.52 17.39 2.25
C PRO A 141 -16.13 16.90 2.60
N ILE A 142 -15.32 17.71 3.31
CA ILE A 142 -13.95 17.32 3.68
C ILE A 142 -13.94 16.19 4.72
N GLU A 143 -14.85 16.20 5.68
CA GLU A 143 -14.95 15.12 6.67
C GLU A 143 -15.38 13.81 6.01
N ILE A 144 -16.37 13.86 5.13
CA ILE A 144 -16.82 12.69 4.35
C ILE A 144 -15.73 12.20 3.42
N LEU A 145 -14.98 13.10 2.77
CA LEU A 145 -13.78 12.73 2.02
C LEU A 145 -12.80 11.95 2.86
N GLY A 146 -12.55 12.39 4.10
CA GLY A 146 -11.68 11.71 5.05
C GLY A 146 -12.13 10.26 5.33
N VAL A 147 -13.45 10.04 5.51
CA VAL A 147 -14.03 8.72 5.71
C VAL A 147 -13.89 7.84 4.46
N VAL A 148 -14.14 8.36 3.28
CA VAL A 148 -13.98 7.59 2.03
C VAL A 148 -12.52 7.24 1.77
N ARG A 149 -11.60 8.15 2.07
CA ARG A 149 -10.16 7.92 1.92
C ARG A 149 -9.63 6.84 2.84
N LYS A 150 -9.84 7.04 4.14
CA LYS A 150 -9.17 6.28 5.22
C LYS A 150 -10.02 5.15 5.79
N GLY A 151 -11.30 5.10 5.42
CA GLY A 151 -12.28 4.22 6.04
C GLY A 151 -12.91 4.83 7.28
N SER A 152 -13.95 4.17 7.81
CA SER A 152 -14.58 4.59 9.06
C SER A 152 -13.67 4.26 10.25
N PRO A 153 -13.79 5.00 11.38
CA PRO A 153 -13.01 4.74 12.58
C PRO A 153 -13.19 3.31 13.14
N ASP A 154 -14.34 2.72 12.94
CA ASP A 154 -14.62 1.32 13.30
C ASP A 154 -14.47 0.43 12.07
N LEU A 155 -13.30 -0.15 11.88
CA LEU A 155 -12.99 -1.02 10.74
C LEU A 155 -13.69 -2.38 10.80
N THR A 156 -14.22 -2.81 11.96
CA THR A 156 -14.88 -4.11 12.09
C THR A 156 -16.31 -4.12 11.54
N LYS A 157 -16.96 -2.97 11.52
CA LYS A 157 -18.36 -2.78 11.07
C LYS A 157 -18.51 -1.59 10.12
N GLY A 158 -17.41 -1.02 9.70
CA GLY A 158 -17.39 0.23 9.00
C GLY A 158 -17.01 0.13 7.52
N MET A 159 -16.95 1.26 6.89
CA MET A 159 -16.55 1.43 5.52
C MET A 159 -15.03 1.23 5.37
N PRO A 160 -14.55 0.42 4.43
CA PRO A 160 -13.11 0.29 4.17
C PRO A 160 -12.52 1.56 3.53
N ALA A 161 -11.19 1.67 3.58
CA ALA A 161 -10.45 2.74 2.92
C ALA A 161 -10.44 2.52 1.40
N TRP A 162 -10.86 3.51 0.63
CA TRP A 162 -10.96 3.41 -0.83
C TRP A 162 -9.86 4.14 -1.59
N GLU A 163 -9.06 4.97 -0.93
CA GLU A 163 -8.05 5.78 -1.58
C GLU A 163 -7.04 4.96 -2.40
N GLN A 164 -6.56 3.83 -1.85
CA GLN A 164 -5.57 2.99 -2.52
C GLN A 164 -6.13 2.27 -3.75
N GLN A 165 -7.42 1.94 -3.74
CA GLN A 165 -8.07 1.18 -4.81
C GLN A 165 -8.57 2.08 -5.94
N LEU A 166 -9.12 3.22 -5.61
CA LEU A 166 -9.75 4.14 -6.56
C LEU A 166 -8.82 5.26 -7.03
N GLY A 167 -7.85 5.65 -6.18
CA GLY A 167 -7.02 6.84 -6.38
C GLY A 167 -7.74 8.14 -6.00
N SER A 168 -6.97 9.24 -5.86
CA SER A 168 -7.46 10.53 -5.36
C SER A 168 -8.62 11.08 -6.19
N ARG A 169 -8.47 11.08 -7.49
CA ARG A 169 -9.45 11.67 -8.40
C ARG A 169 -10.84 11.04 -8.29
N ARG A 170 -10.93 9.70 -8.37
CA ARG A 170 -12.23 8.99 -8.31
C ARG A 170 -12.88 9.14 -6.95
N VAL A 171 -12.10 9.19 -5.87
CA VAL A 171 -12.62 9.42 -4.52
C VAL A 171 -13.22 10.81 -4.42
N ILE A 172 -12.54 11.84 -4.91
CA ILE A 172 -13.05 13.23 -4.94
C ILE A 172 -14.34 13.32 -5.77
N GLU A 173 -14.34 12.75 -6.98
CA GLU A 173 -15.52 12.74 -7.87
C GLU A 173 -16.73 11.99 -7.22
N ALA A 174 -16.49 10.86 -6.54
CA ALA A 174 -17.53 10.13 -5.85
C ALA A 174 -18.13 10.92 -4.69
N VAL A 175 -17.30 11.61 -3.90
CA VAL A 175 -17.80 12.50 -2.83
C VAL A 175 -18.57 13.68 -3.41
N ALA A 176 -18.11 14.30 -4.50
CA ALA A 176 -18.82 15.35 -5.18
C ALA A 176 -20.20 14.87 -5.70
N PHE A 177 -20.28 13.63 -6.22
CA PHE A 177 -21.56 13.03 -6.61
C PHE A 177 -22.50 12.84 -5.42
N ILE A 178 -22.03 12.39 -4.27
CA ILE A 178 -22.84 12.27 -3.05
C ILE A 178 -23.41 13.65 -2.69
N PHE A 179 -22.56 14.69 -2.64
CA PHE A 179 -23.00 16.04 -2.32
C PHE A 179 -23.86 16.71 -3.41
N SER A 180 -23.90 16.16 -4.63
CA SER A 180 -24.86 16.62 -5.64
C SER A 180 -26.32 16.34 -5.27
N LYS A 181 -26.57 15.41 -4.33
CA LYS A 181 -27.89 15.08 -3.80
C LYS A 181 -28.33 15.98 -2.64
N HIS A 182 -27.41 16.81 -2.13
CA HIS A 182 -27.61 17.70 -1.00
C HIS A 182 -27.57 19.17 -1.43
N LYS A 183 -28.03 20.05 -0.55
CA LYS A 183 -27.97 21.51 -0.74
C LYS A 183 -26.91 22.09 0.19
N GLU A 184 -26.18 23.06 -0.33
CA GLU A 184 -25.22 23.81 0.50
C GLU A 184 -25.95 24.53 1.63
N GLY A 185 -25.42 24.41 2.87
CA GLY A 185 -26.07 24.99 4.06
C GLY A 185 -27.23 24.16 4.63
N GLU A 186 -27.50 22.98 4.08
CA GLU A 186 -28.51 22.07 4.64
C GLU A 186 -28.06 21.60 6.04
N PRO A 187 -28.97 21.62 7.05
CA PRO A 187 -28.62 21.12 8.36
C PRO A 187 -28.49 19.59 8.36
N PHE A 188 -27.32 19.10 8.76
CA PHE A 188 -27.08 17.68 8.98
C PHE A 188 -27.28 17.35 10.46
N VAL A 189 -27.95 16.24 10.73
CA VAL A 189 -28.19 15.73 12.07
C VAL A 189 -27.28 14.53 12.32
N PHE A 190 -26.58 14.52 13.43
CA PHE A 190 -25.85 13.32 13.83
C PHE A 190 -26.83 12.24 14.28
N ALA A 191 -26.70 11.03 13.74
CA ALA A 191 -27.50 9.90 14.19
C ALA A 191 -27.23 9.65 15.68
N SER A 192 -28.18 10.01 16.53
CA SER A 192 -28.05 10.05 18.00
C SER A 192 -27.91 8.66 18.64
N ASP A 193 -28.18 7.58 17.91
CA ASP A 193 -28.19 6.22 18.44
C ASP A 193 -26.84 5.48 18.38
N MET A 194 -25.78 6.16 17.97
CA MET A 194 -24.46 5.56 17.92
C MET A 194 -23.49 6.29 18.84
N SER A 195 -23.91 6.50 20.08
CA SER A 195 -23.10 7.08 21.16
C SER A 195 -21.81 6.27 21.37
N GLY A 196 -20.67 6.91 21.23
CA GLY A 196 -19.42 6.34 21.70
C GLY A 196 -18.14 6.92 21.12
N ALA A 197 -18.17 7.77 20.12
CA ALA A 197 -16.96 8.45 19.69
C ALA A 197 -17.19 9.97 19.65
N PRO A 198 -16.37 10.76 20.36
CA PRO A 198 -16.37 12.21 20.19
C PRO A 198 -16.01 12.55 18.75
N PRO A 199 -16.49 13.70 18.23
CA PRO A 199 -16.11 14.15 16.90
C PRO A 199 -14.58 14.16 16.82
N ALA A 200 -14.04 13.54 15.78
CA ALA A 200 -12.60 13.55 15.53
C ALA A 200 -12.18 15.01 15.42
N GLN A 201 -11.57 15.50 16.47
CA GLN A 201 -10.90 16.81 16.45
C GLN A 201 -9.94 16.77 15.27
N ALA A 202 -9.99 17.78 14.43
CA ALA A 202 -9.07 17.96 13.33
C ALA A 202 -7.66 17.65 13.83
N ALA A 203 -7.06 16.58 13.27
CA ALA A 203 -5.73 16.17 13.64
C ALA A 203 -4.78 17.33 13.26
N THR A 204 -4.33 18.06 14.27
CA THR A 204 -3.19 18.96 14.13
C THR A 204 -2.03 18.14 13.59
N PRO A 205 -1.29 18.65 12.60
CA PRO A 205 -0.16 17.92 12.03
C PRO A 205 0.87 17.65 13.13
N VAL A 206 1.07 16.38 13.44
CA VAL A 206 2.13 15.94 14.34
C VAL A 206 3.46 16.24 13.63
N LYS A 207 4.15 17.24 14.12
CA LYS A 207 5.51 17.56 13.72
C LYS A 207 6.40 16.36 14.08
N PRO A 208 7.16 15.78 13.14
CA PRO A 208 8.06 14.69 13.48
C PRO A 208 9.12 15.17 14.46
N THR A 209 9.14 14.64 15.66
CA THR A 209 10.26 14.79 16.58
C THR A 209 11.41 13.95 16.06
N VAL A 210 12.40 14.62 15.49
CA VAL A 210 13.71 14.04 15.23
C VAL A 210 14.33 13.75 16.59
N GLY A 211 14.38 12.46 16.95
CA GLY A 211 15.11 11.98 18.09
C GLY A 211 16.61 12.13 17.82
N SER A 212 17.23 13.04 18.56
CA SER A 212 18.68 13.11 18.71
C SER A 212 19.14 11.98 19.62
N ASN A 213 19.89 11.03 19.06
CA ASN A 213 20.98 10.30 19.73
C ASN A 213 21.94 9.76 18.67
#